data_f1992c76adacdfd7d25d1927f0794a60
#
_entry.id   f1992c76adacdfd7d25d1927f0794a60
#
_cell.length_a   1.000
_cell.length_b   1.000
_cell.length_c   1.000
_cell.angle_alpha   90.00
_cell.angle_beta   90.00
_cell.angle_gamma   90.00
#
_symmetry.space_group_name_H-M   'P 1'
#
loop_
_entity.id
_entity.type
_entity.pdbx_description
1 polymer ?
#
loop_
_entity_poly.entity_id
_entity_poly.type
_entity_poly.pdbx_seq_one_letter_code
_entity_poly.pdbx_strand_id
1 'polypeptide(L)'
;MEIKDYLDSLSKDELIFLLMQLSEEVIDVKECLASKLSLTVALKNNNSEKSDFQLSSDNQNLVTRISSPQEKINLFKSIFVGRQDVFALRWQNSKSGKSGYSPVCENKWISGKCDMKKYSCNICPFKLPVRLDDKYFYNHLAGRDEQARDVIGLYPLLPENLCRFLVIDFDAHA
;
A
#
# COMPACT_ATOMS: atom_id res chain seq x y z
N MET A 1 7.52 3.99 -27.07
CA MET A 1 9.00 3.89 -27.03
C MET A 1 9.31 2.86 -25.96
N GLU A 2 9.83 1.73 -26.36
CA GLU A 2 10.23 0.68 -25.41
C GLU A 2 11.49 1.12 -24.65
N ILE A 3 11.66 0.61 -23.43
CA ILE A 3 12.83 0.93 -22.57
C ILE A 3 14.13 0.66 -23.33
N LYS A 4 14.16 -0.40 -24.14
CA LYS A 4 15.32 -0.76 -24.95
C LYS A 4 15.67 0.33 -25.98
N ASP A 5 14.67 0.84 -26.70
CA ASP A 5 14.88 1.90 -27.69
C ASP A 5 15.42 3.18 -27.04
N TYR A 6 14.96 3.47 -25.81
CA TYR A 6 15.46 4.59 -25.03
C TYR A 6 16.91 4.39 -24.62
N LEU A 7 17.28 3.22 -24.11
CA LEU A 7 18.65 2.90 -23.70
C LEU A 7 19.62 2.89 -24.89
N ASP A 8 19.18 2.38 -26.06
CA ASP A 8 19.97 2.36 -27.28
C ASP A 8 20.17 3.77 -27.88
N SER A 9 19.35 4.73 -27.50
CA SER A 9 19.48 6.15 -27.93
C SER A 9 20.44 6.99 -27.09
N LEU A 10 20.85 6.48 -25.91
CA LEU A 10 21.73 7.19 -24.98
C LEU A 10 23.21 7.06 -25.39
N SER A 11 23.95 8.15 -25.21
CA SER A 11 25.40 8.11 -25.33
C SER A 11 26.05 7.29 -24.21
N LYS A 12 27.29 6.87 -24.42
CA LYS A 12 28.05 6.10 -23.44
C LYS A 12 28.16 6.82 -22.08
N ASP A 13 28.32 8.15 -22.10
CA ASP A 13 28.44 8.96 -20.88
C ASP A 13 27.12 9.07 -20.13
N GLU A 14 26.01 9.18 -20.83
CA GLU A 14 24.67 9.18 -20.24
C GLU A 14 24.32 7.81 -19.63
N LEU A 15 24.71 6.71 -20.29
CA LEU A 15 24.56 5.36 -19.73
C LEU A 15 25.40 5.16 -18.47
N ILE A 16 26.64 5.65 -18.44
CA ILE A 16 27.51 5.60 -17.25
C ILE A 16 26.90 6.40 -16.11
N PHE A 17 26.40 7.60 -16.38
CA PHE A 17 25.71 8.42 -15.37
C PHE A 17 24.48 7.73 -14.78
N LEU A 18 23.65 7.13 -15.63
CA LEU A 18 22.46 6.38 -15.22
C LEU A 18 22.83 5.15 -14.37
N LEU A 19 23.90 4.43 -14.74
CA LEU A 19 24.42 3.30 -13.98
C LEU A 19 24.98 3.73 -12.63
N MET A 20 25.63 4.88 -12.54
CA MET A 20 26.12 5.44 -11.26
C MET A 20 24.96 5.79 -10.33
N GLN A 21 23.91 6.47 -10.83
CA GLN A 21 22.72 6.77 -10.04
C GLN A 21 22.05 5.49 -9.52
N LEU A 22 21.83 4.50 -10.38
CA LEU A 22 21.27 3.23 -9.99
C LEU A 22 22.14 2.47 -8.98
N SER A 23 23.48 2.60 -9.06
CA SER A 23 24.39 1.97 -8.12
C SER A 23 24.33 2.60 -6.73
N GLU A 24 24.15 3.92 -6.63
CA GLU A 24 23.95 4.61 -5.35
C GLU A 24 22.63 4.18 -4.67
N GLU A 25 21.54 4.13 -5.42
CA GLU A 25 20.25 3.63 -4.90
C GLU A 25 20.34 2.16 -4.45
N VAL A 26 21.09 1.32 -5.17
CA VAL A 26 21.31 -0.08 -4.80
C VAL A 26 22.20 -0.22 -3.56
N ILE A 27 23.15 0.69 -3.33
CA ILE A 27 24.00 0.71 -2.13
C ILE A 27 23.14 0.97 -0.90
N ASP A 28 22.26 1.98 -0.94
CA ASP A 28 21.34 2.29 0.16
C ASP A 28 20.43 1.10 0.50
N VAL A 29 19.92 0.41 -0.51
CA VAL A 29 19.10 -0.81 -0.32
C VAL A 29 19.94 -1.94 0.27
N LYS A 30 21.19 -2.12 -0.18
CA LYS A 30 22.11 -3.15 0.36
C LYS A 30 22.48 -2.87 1.81
N GLU A 31 22.77 -1.63 2.18
CA GLU A 31 23.06 -1.26 3.56
C GLU A 31 21.86 -1.46 4.48
N CYS A 32 20.66 -1.10 4.00
CA CYS A 32 19.41 -1.37 4.72
C CYS A 32 19.16 -2.87 4.90
N LEU A 33 19.45 -3.69 3.88
CA LEU A 33 19.33 -5.16 3.96
C LEU A 33 20.44 -5.77 4.85
N ALA A 34 21.67 -5.28 4.76
CA ALA A 34 22.78 -5.75 5.58
C ALA A 34 22.55 -5.45 7.07
N SER A 35 22.03 -4.29 7.41
CA SER A 35 21.66 -3.95 8.78
C SER A 35 20.56 -4.86 9.33
N LYS A 36 19.57 -5.20 8.52
CA LYS A 36 18.50 -6.16 8.89
C LYS A 36 19.04 -7.60 8.98
N LEU A 37 19.93 -8.00 8.09
CA LEU A 37 20.54 -9.34 8.13
C LEU A 37 21.49 -9.51 9.31
N SER A 38 22.29 -8.51 9.67
CA SER A 38 23.19 -8.56 10.82
C SER A 38 22.40 -8.67 12.13
N LEU A 39 21.27 -8.02 12.24
CA LEU A 39 20.33 -8.22 13.36
C LEU A 39 19.81 -9.68 13.41
N THR A 40 19.50 -10.27 12.27
CA THR A 40 18.97 -11.65 12.20
C THR A 40 20.05 -12.68 12.49
N VAL A 41 21.31 -12.43 12.10
CA VAL A 41 22.47 -13.32 12.37
C VAL A 41 22.88 -13.19 13.83
N ALA A 42 22.88 -12.00 14.43
CA ALA A 42 23.14 -11.80 15.84
C ALA A 42 22.14 -12.56 16.73
N LEU A 43 20.88 -12.62 16.31
CA LEU A 43 19.83 -13.39 17.00
C LEU A 43 20.01 -14.91 16.87
N LYS A 44 20.67 -15.40 15.80
CA LYS A 44 20.92 -16.84 15.60
C LYS A 44 22.18 -17.34 16.30
N ASN A 45 23.17 -16.50 16.51
CA ASN A 45 24.44 -16.90 17.15
C ASN A 45 24.39 -16.96 18.67
N ASN A 46 23.32 -16.45 19.31
CA ASN A 46 23.13 -16.50 20.76
C ASN A 46 22.46 -17.79 21.27
N ASN A 47 22.30 -18.81 20.43
CA ASN A 47 21.61 -20.05 20.81
C ASN A 47 22.55 -21.21 21.24
N SER A 48 23.80 -20.95 21.64
CA SER A 48 24.71 -22.04 22.03
C SER A 48 25.26 -21.96 23.47
N GLU A 49 24.71 -21.13 24.33
CA GLU A 49 25.03 -21.22 25.76
C GLU A 49 23.75 -21.26 26.58
N LYS A 50 23.55 -22.40 27.28
CA LYS A 50 22.55 -22.56 28.35
C LYS A 50 22.92 -21.67 29.53
N SER A 51 22.33 -20.52 29.60
CA SER A 51 22.22 -19.79 30.87
C SER A 51 20.77 -19.34 31.01
N ASP A 52 20.20 -19.50 32.20
CA ASP A 52 18.86 -19.07 32.57
C ASP A 52 18.67 -17.57 32.26
N PHE A 53 18.30 -17.28 31.03
CA PHE A 53 17.90 -15.96 30.60
C PHE A 53 16.39 -15.92 30.66
N GLN A 54 15.87 -15.22 31.66
CA GLN A 54 14.48 -14.78 31.64
C GLN A 54 14.23 -14.09 30.28
N LEU A 55 13.43 -14.74 29.45
CA LEU A 55 12.90 -14.12 28.24
C LEU A 55 12.10 -12.89 28.66
N SER A 56 12.75 -11.74 28.66
CA SER A 56 12.02 -10.49 28.54
C SER A 56 11.27 -10.53 27.21
N SER A 57 9.99 -10.36 27.29
CA SER A 57 8.97 -10.53 26.24
C SER A 57 9.08 -9.47 25.14
N ASP A 58 10.19 -9.41 24.41
CA ASP A 58 10.33 -8.56 23.22
C ASP A 58 9.85 -9.24 21.91
N ASN A 59 8.96 -10.23 22.05
CA ASN A 59 8.18 -10.77 20.92
C ASN A 59 7.04 -9.83 20.50
N GLN A 60 7.19 -8.50 20.67
CA GLN A 60 6.09 -7.55 20.56
C GLN A 60 5.69 -7.16 19.15
N ASN A 61 6.26 -7.75 18.06
CA ASN A 61 5.94 -7.26 16.71
C ASN A 61 5.52 -8.33 15.69
N LEU A 62 5.33 -9.58 16.10
CA LEU A 62 4.86 -10.59 15.18
C LEU A 62 3.33 -10.67 15.18
N VAL A 63 2.70 -10.05 14.18
CA VAL A 63 1.25 -10.19 13.98
C VAL A 63 0.94 -11.58 13.42
N THR A 64 0.09 -12.31 14.12
CA THR A 64 -0.31 -13.69 13.81
C THR A 64 -1.81 -13.79 13.56
N ARG A 65 -2.28 -15.00 13.26
CA ARG A 65 -3.73 -15.28 13.11
C ARG A 65 -4.54 -14.91 14.35
N ILE A 66 -3.96 -15.08 15.54
CA ILE A 66 -4.60 -14.84 16.83
C ILE A 66 -4.42 -13.41 17.36
N SER A 67 -3.62 -12.59 16.68
CA SER A 67 -3.43 -11.18 17.05
C SER A 67 -4.75 -10.40 17.00
N SER A 68 -4.82 -9.37 17.83
CA SER A 68 -6.00 -8.50 17.90
C SER A 68 -6.29 -7.82 16.56
N PRO A 69 -7.54 -7.43 16.30
CA PRO A 69 -7.89 -6.66 15.10
C PRO A 69 -7.05 -5.38 14.96
N GLN A 70 -6.75 -4.72 16.05
CA GLN A 70 -5.98 -3.48 16.03
C GLN A 70 -4.52 -3.70 15.60
N GLU A 71 -3.88 -4.77 16.07
CA GLU A 71 -2.52 -5.14 15.64
C GLU A 71 -2.48 -5.43 14.14
N LYS A 72 -3.49 -6.14 13.61
CA LYS A 72 -3.61 -6.41 12.18
C LYS A 72 -3.81 -5.14 11.36
N ILE A 73 -4.67 -4.22 11.83
CA ILE A 73 -4.88 -2.91 11.21
C ILE A 73 -3.58 -2.11 11.20
N ASN A 74 -2.87 -2.07 12.32
CA ASN A 74 -1.61 -1.33 12.43
C ASN A 74 -0.55 -1.88 11.47
N LEU A 75 -0.42 -3.22 11.38
CA LEU A 75 0.46 -3.87 10.41
C LEU A 75 0.06 -3.52 8.97
N PHE A 76 -1.21 -3.62 8.62
CA PHE A 76 -1.69 -3.28 7.29
C PHE A 76 -1.36 -1.82 6.93
N LYS A 77 -1.63 -0.88 7.84
CA LYS A 77 -1.33 0.55 7.65
C LYS A 77 0.17 0.83 7.52
N SER A 78 1.03 0.04 8.17
CA SER A 78 2.48 0.20 8.07
C SER A 78 3.05 -0.25 6.72
N ILE A 79 2.41 -1.22 6.08
CA ILE A 79 2.81 -1.74 4.77
C ILE A 79 2.21 -0.90 3.64
N PHE A 80 0.91 -0.64 3.70
CA PHE A 80 0.15 0.03 2.64
C PHE A 80 -0.09 1.50 3.00
N VAL A 81 0.97 2.29 2.99
CA VAL A 81 0.90 3.72 3.29
C VAL A 81 0.37 4.48 2.08
N GLY A 82 -0.83 5.04 2.20
CA GLY A 82 -1.46 5.87 1.18
C GLY A 82 -2.08 7.13 1.78
N ARG A 83 -2.77 7.91 0.94
CA ARG A 83 -3.51 9.08 1.38
C ARG A 83 -4.59 8.68 2.39
N GLN A 84 -4.72 9.46 3.46
CA GLN A 84 -5.75 9.25 4.48
C GLN A 84 -6.93 10.23 4.35
N ASP A 85 -6.75 11.29 3.59
CA ASP A 85 -7.77 12.32 3.33
C ASP A 85 -8.75 11.93 2.22
N VAL A 86 -8.40 10.91 1.43
CA VAL A 86 -9.23 10.37 0.35
C VAL A 86 -8.94 8.89 0.16
N PHE A 87 -9.98 8.11 -0.05
CA PHE A 87 -9.88 6.70 -0.43
C PHE A 87 -11.09 6.30 -1.25
N ALA A 88 -11.05 5.13 -1.87
CA ALA A 88 -12.15 4.57 -2.62
C ALA A 88 -12.71 3.32 -1.93
N LEU A 89 -13.97 3.03 -2.18
CA LEU A 89 -14.58 1.73 -1.87
C LEU A 89 -15.00 1.03 -3.15
N ARG A 90 -14.87 -0.29 -3.14
CA ARG A 90 -15.38 -1.13 -4.21
C ARG A 90 -16.89 -1.06 -4.26
N TRP A 91 -17.44 -1.03 -5.44
CA TRP A 91 -18.87 -1.18 -5.70
C TRP A 91 -19.11 -2.32 -6.67
N GLN A 92 -20.27 -2.94 -6.57
CA GLN A 92 -20.73 -3.96 -7.49
C GLN A 92 -22.21 -3.71 -7.81
N ASN A 93 -22.55 -3.82 -9.08
CA ASN A 93 -23.93 -3.77 -9.55
C ASN A 93 -24.41 -5.21 -9.77
N SER A 94 -25.31 -5.68 -8.90
CA SER A 94 -25.84 -7.05 -8.94
C SER A 94 -26.62 -7.38 -10.23
N LYS A 95 -27.21 -6.35 -10.89
CA LYS A 95 -27.98 -6.57 -12.13
C LYS A 95 -27.09 -6.71 -13.36
N SER A 96 -26.02 -5.93 -13.45
CA SER A 96 -25.14 -5.91 -14.63
C SER A 96 -23.84 -6.68 -14.44
N GLY A 97 -23.55 -7.18 -13.23
CA GLY A 97 -22.28 -7.80 -12.86
C GLY A 97 -21.08 -6.85 -12.85
N LYS A 98 -21.25 -5.59 -13.24
CA LYS A 98 -20.17 -4.62 -13.27
C LYS A 98 -19.72 -4.24 -11.86
N SER A 99 -18.42 -4.09 -11.71
CA SER A 99 -17.80 -3.63 -10.47
C SER A 99 -16.73 -2.58 -10.76
N GLY A 100 -16.29 -1.88 -9.72
CA GLY A 100 -15.23 -0.88 -9.81
C GLY A 100 -15.02 -0.19 -8.48
N TYR A 101 -14.22 0.86 -8.47
CA TYR A 101 -13.96 1.67 -7.28
C TYR A 101 -14.48 3.08 -7.47
N SER A 102 -14.97 3.68 -6.39
CA SER A 102 -15.38 5.08 -6.39
C SER A 102 -14.92 5.77 -5.11
N PRO A 103 -14.48 7.04 -5.18
CA PRO A 103 -14.13 7.83 -4.01
C PRO A 103 -15.27 7.86 -2.99
N VAL A 104 -14.91 7.78 -1.71
CA VAL A 104 -15.89 7.94 -0.62
C VAL A 104 -16.13 9.42 -0.38
N CYS A 105 -17.39 9.80 -0.32
CA CYS A 105 -17.81 11.17 -0.22
C CYS A 105 -19.07 11.26 0.66
N GLU A 106 -19.12 12.17 1.61
CA GLU A 106 -20.29 12.38 2.48
C GLU A 106 -21.52 12.79 1.70
N ASN A 107 -21.34 13.57 0.63
CA ASN A 107 -22.44 14.00 -0.23
C ASN A 107 -22.88 12.98 -1.28
N LYS A 108 -22.31 11.76 -1.25
CA LYS A 108 -22.66 10.71 -2.21
C LYS A 108 -24.13 10.34 -2.11
N TRP A 109 -24.81 10.32 -3.23
CA TRP A 109 -26.27 10.05 -3.38
C TRP A 109 -27.21 11.10 -2.77
N ILE A 110 -26.71 12.24 -2.26
CA ILE A 110 -27.56 13.33 -1.77
C ILE A 110 -28.11 14.09 -2.98
N SER A 111 -29.44 14.16 -3.08
CA SER A 111 -30.13 14.91 -4.13
C SER A 111 -29.72 16.40 -4.10
N GLY A 112 -29.48 16.97 -5.26
CA GLY A 112 -29.00 18.35 -5.41
C GLY A 112 -27.49 18.55 -5.17
N LYS A 113 -26.79 17.58 -4.58
CA LYS A 113 -25.33 17.62 -4.37
C LYS A 113 -24.58 16.61 -5.23
N CYS A 114 -25.05 15.36 -5.28
CA CYS A 114 -24.39 14.30 -6.05
C CYS A 114 -25.15 14.05 -7.36
N ASP A 115 -24.61 14.55 -8.45
CA ASP A 115 -25.10 14.25 -9.81
C ASP A 115 -23.95 13.65 -10.64
N MET A 116 -23.88 12.33 -10.62
CA MET A 116 -22.82 11.57 -11.33
C MET A 116 -22.99 11.60 -12.86
N LYS A 117 -24.14 12.07 -13.38
CA LYS A 117 -24.34 12.28 -14.81
C LYS A 117 -23.76 13.62 -15.26
N LYS A 118 -23.77 14.62 -14.38
CA LYS A 118 -23.31 15.98 -14.65
C LYS A 118 -21.84 16.17 -14.34
N TYR A 119 -21.34 15.58 -13.27
CA TYR A 119 -19.97 15.75 -12.80
C TYR A 119 -19.31 14.41 -12.51
N SER A 120 -18.05 14.24 -12.91
CA SER A 120 -17.20 13.19 -12.34
C SER A 120 -16.78 13.56 -10.91
N CYS A 121 -16.50 12.56 -10.06
CA CYS A 121 -16.10 12.81 -8.68
C CYS A 121 -14.85 13.69 -8.53
N ASN A 122 -13.99 13.72 -9.56
CA ASN A 122 -12.75 14.52 -9.53
C ASN A 122 -13.01 16.03 -9.59
N ILE A 123 -14.01 16.44 -10.36
CA ILE A 123 -14.35 17.85 -10.61
C ILE A 123 -15.66 18.28 -9.94
N CYS A 124 -16.24 17.43 -9.10
CA CYS A 124 -17.51 17.74 -8.43
C CYS A 124 -17.34 18.92 -7.45
N PRO A 125 -18.11 20.02 -7.59
CA PRO A 125 -18.01 21.18 -6.71
C PRO A 125 -18.50 20.91 -5.28
N PHE A 126 -19.30 19.84 -5.11
CA PHE A 126 -19.85 19.42 -3.82
C PHE A 126 -19.09 18.24 -3.22
N LYS A 127 -17.88 17.97 -3.71
CA LYS A 127 -17.05 16.87 -3.21
C LYS A 127 -16.69 17.13 -1.75
N LEU A 128 -17.04 16.18 -0.88
CA LEU A 128 -16.68 16.19 0.53
C LEU A 128 -16.08 14.83 0.88
N PRO A 129 -14.74 14.66 0.71
CA PRO A 129 -14.07 13.39 0.94
C PRO A 129 -14.19 12.96 2.40
N VAL A 130 -14.37 11.67 2.62
CA VAL A 130 -14.33 11.07 3.95
C VAL A 130 -12.88 10.66 4.25
N ARG A 131 -12.44 10.90 5.48
CA ARG A 131 -11.14 10.46 5.94
C ARG A 131 -11.13 8.95 6.15
N LEU A 132 -10.04 8.31 5.74
CA LEU A 132 -9.82 6.88 5.96
C LEU A 132 -9.47 6.64 7.44
N ASP A 133 -10.34 5.96 8.16
CA ASP A 133 -10.17 5.60 9.57
C ASP A 133 -10.09 4.08 9.78
N ASP A 134 -9.80 3.65 10.99
CA ASP A 134 -9.61 2.25 11.37
C ASP A 134 -10.85 1.37 11.12
N LYS A 135 -12.03 1.94 11.11
CA LYS A 135 -13.27 1.22 10.83
C LYS A 135 -13.30 0.68 9.39
N TYR A 136 -12.77 1.43 8.42
CA TYR A 136 -12.69 0.98 7.03
C TYR A 136 -11.63 -0.12 6.86
N PHE A 137 -10.49 0.01 7.54
CA PHE A 137 -9.48 -1.05 7.58
C PHE A 137 -10.02 -2.31 8.24
N TYR A 138 -10.73 -2.18 9.34
CA TYR A 138 -11.37 -3.31 10.02
C TYR A 138 -12.34 -4.03 9.08
N ASN A 139 -13.24 -3.30 8.43
CA ASN A 139 -14.22 -3.90 7.52
C ASN A 139 -13.54 -4.62 6.36
N HIS A 140 -12.51 -3.98 5.76
CA HIS A 140 -11.72 -4.57 4.68
C HIS A 140 -11.05 -5.89 5.09
N LEU A 141 -10.41 -5.91 6.25
CA LEU A 141 -9.73 -7.10 6.76
C LEU A 141 -10.71 -8.18 7.25
N ALA A 142 -11.89 -7.79 7.69
CA ALA A 142 -12.91 -8.72 8.13
C ALA A 142 -13.61 -9.43 6.96
N GLY A 143 -13.70 -8.80 5.78
CA GLY A 143 -14.26 -9.38 4.55
C GLY A 143 -15.68 -9.90 4.71
N ARG A 144 -16.55 -9.15 5.39
CA ARG A 144 -17.91 -9.62 5.74
C ARG A 144 -18.96 -9.31 4.67
N ASP A 145 -18.66 -8.42 3.74
CA ASP A 145 -19.59 -8.08 2.67
C ASP A 145 -19.46 -9.08 1.52
N GLU A 146 -20.51 -9.86 1.28
CA GLU A 146 -20.57 -10.90 0.24
C GLU A 146 -20.30 -10.36 -1.18
N GLN A 147 -20.54 -9.06 -1.41
CA GLN A 147 -20.25 -8.39 -2.68
C GLN A 147 -18.89 -7.66 -2.65
N ALA A 148 -18.11 -7.86 -1.58
CA ALA A 148 -16.81 -7.23 -1.37
C ALA A 148 -16.84 -5.69 -1.50
N ARG A 149 -17.92 -5.03 -1.05
CA ARG A 149 -18.06 -3.56 -1.07
C ARG A 149 -17.31 -2.89 0.08
N ASP A 150 -16.80 -3.68 1.01
CA ASP A 150 -15.91 -3.29 2.10
C ASP A 150 -14.43 -3.23 1.68
N VAL A 151 -14.11 -3.65 0.45
CA VAL A 151 -12.74 -3.57 -0.08
C VAL A 151 -12.38 -2.11 -0.34
N ILE A 152 -11.31 -1.64 0.33
CA ILE A 152 -10.78 -0.29 0.17
C ILE A 152 -9.82 -0.21 -1.01
N GLY A 153 -9.84 0.92 -1.71
CA GLY A 153 -8.84 1.31 -2.70
C GLY A 153 -8.04 2.49 -2.17
N LEU A 154 -6.75 2.30 -2.02
CA LEU A 154 -5.83 3.34 -1.55
C LEU A 154 -5.34 4.20 -2.72
N TYR A 155 -5.08 5.48 -2.43
CA TYR A 155 -4.34 6.37 -3.32
C TYR A 155 -2.87 6.38 -2.85
N PRO A 156 -1.96 5.67 -3.55
CA PRO A 156 -0.58 5.53 -3.11
C PRO A 156 0.24 6.82 -3.24
N LEU A 157 -0.11 7.69 -4.20
CA LEU A 157 0.58 8.95 -4.41
C LEU A 157 0.17 9.96 -3.33
N LEU A 158 1.12 10.29 -2.46
CA LEU A 158 0.97 11.27 -1.38
C LEU A 158 0.99 12.70 -1.93
N PRO A 159 0.53 13.72 -1.16
CA PRO A 159 0.53 15.12 -1.59
C PRO A 159 1.91 15.64 -2.01
N GLU A 160 2.97 15.10 -1.42
CA GLU A 160 4.37 15.46 -1.68
C GLU A 160 4.95 14.78 -2.95
N ASN A 161 4.10 14.14 -3.76
CA ASN A 161 4.47 13.33 -4.93
C ASN A 161 5.38 12.13 -4.60
N LEU A 162 5.23 11.58 -3.40
CA LEU A 162 5.95 10.39 -2.94
C LEU A 162 5.02 9.18 -2.90
N CYS A 163 5.57 8.00 -3.16
CA CYS A 163 4.97 6.70 -2.88
C CYS A 163 5.79 5.95 -1.84
N ARG A 164 5.10 5.26 -0.91
CA ARG A 164 5.75 4.49 0.16
C ARG A 164 5.84 3.00 -0.14
N PHE A 165 5.19 2.53 -1.21
CA PHE A 165 5.24 1.13 -1.64
C PHE A 165 5.09 1.04 -3.15
N LEU A 166 5.63 -0.02 -3.72
CA LEU A 166 5.50 -0.40 -5.12
C LEU A 166 4.74 -1.72 -5.20
N VAL A 167 3.76 -1.79 -6.09
CA VAL A 167 3.06 -3.04 -6.44
C VAL A 167 3.38 -3.37 -7.88
N ILE A 168 3.85 -4.60 -8.11
CA ILE A 168 4.09 -5.14 -9.43
C ILE A 168 3.14 -6.32 -9.62
N ASP A 169 2.28 -6.25 -10.63
CA ASP A 169 1.36 -7.32 -10.99
C ASP A 169 1.87 -8.00 -12.28
N PHE A 170 1.94 -9.32 -12.25
CA PHE A 170 2.39 -10.12 -13.38
C PHE A 170 1.19 -10.90 -13.92
N ASP A 171 0.46 -10.29 -14.82
CA ASP A 171 -0.60 -10.97 -15.54
C ASP A 171 0.01 -11.93 -16.58
N ALA A 172 -0.26 -13.21 -16.43
CA ALA A 172 0.02 -14.18 -17.48
C ALA A 172 -1.03 -13.97 -18.59
N HIS A 173 -0.68 -13.21 -19.60
CA HIS A 173 -1.46 -13.19 -20.84
C HIS A 173 -1.28 -14.54 -21.54
N ALA A 174 -2.33 -15.38 -21.48
CA ALA A 174 -2.42 -16.60 -22.26
C ALA A 174 -2.77 -16.27 -23.72
#